data_e93d9223af8af6cc1adb0697c394fd2e
#
_entry.id   e93d9223af8af6cc1adb0697c394fd2e
#
_cell.length_a   1.000
_cell.length_b   1.000
_cell.length_c   1.000
_cell.angle_alpha   90.00
_cell.angle_beta   90.00
_cell.angle_gamma   90.00
#
_symmetry.space_group_name_H-M   'P 1'
#
loop_
_entity.id
_entity.type
_entity.pdbx_description
1 polymer ?
#
loop_
_entity_poly.entity_id
_entity_poly.type
_entity_poly.pdbx_seq_one_letter_code
_entity_poly.pdbx_strand_id
1 'polypeptide(L)'
;MNHTKARVFALLLIVVSAGLIYFNWHQLAQEGQYSLKLAAFGPLIGIGGVFLLLFPAMGGKPTTGKEKLIAMIVFVIGLIAGLINMYLMDPGFFGR
;
A
#
# COMPACT_ATOMS: atom_id res chain seq x y z
N MET A 1 -13.15 7.86 14.32
CA MET A 1 -13.25 6.40 14.11
C MET A 1 -12.80 5.69 15.38
N ASN A 2 -13.57 4.74 15.90
CA ASN A 2 -13.14 4.00 17.08
C ASN A 2 -12.10 2.94 16.69
N HIS A 3 -11.42 2.36 17.70
CA HIS A 3 -10.30 1.44 17.44
C HIS A 3 -10.76 0.16 16.73
N THR A 4 -11.95 -0.34 17.07
CA THR A 4 -12.48 -1.55 16.44
C THR A 4 -12.76 -1.31 14.95
N LYS A 5 -13.42 -0.20 14.62
CA LYS A 5 -13.70 0.15 13.22
C LYS A 5 -12.41 0.38 12.45
N ALA A 6 -11.42 1.05 13.07
CA ALA A 6 -10.14 1.29 12.42
C ALA A 6 -9.43 -0.01 12.09
N ARG A 7 -9.43 -0.98 13.01
CA ARG A 7 -8.80 -2.28 12.79
C ARG A 7 -9.51 -3.09 11.72
N VAL A 8 -10.85 -3.08 11.70
CA VAL A 8 -11.62 -3.76 10.66
C VAL A 8 -11.31 -3.15 9.30
N PHE A 9 -11.30 -1.82 9.23
CA PHE A 9 -10.97 -1.12 7.99
C PHE A 9 -9.54 -1.44 7.53
N ALA A 10 -8.59 -1.50 8.49
CA ALA A 10 -7.20 -1.85 8.21
C ALA A 10 -7.09 -3.26 7.63
N LEU A 11 -7.81 -4.22 8.21
CA LEU A 11 -7.80 -5.59 7.69
C LEU A 11 -8.38 -5.64 6.28
N LEU A 12 -9.43 -4.88 6.00
CA LEU A 12 -9.99 -4.79 4.65
C LEU A 12 -8.97 -4.22 3.67
N LEU A 13 -8.24 -3.18 4.07
CA LEU A 13 -7.20 -2.59 3.22
C LEU A 13 -6.10 -3.62 2.91
N ILE A 14 -5.68 -4.38 3.92
CA ILE A 14 -4.64 -5.39 3.75
C ILE A 14 -5.12 -6.48 2.79
N VAL A 15 -6.34 -6.97 2.96
CA VAL A 15 -6.91 -8.01 2.10
C VAL A 15 -7.05 -7.50 0.67
N VAL A 16 -7.57 -6.27 0.49
CA VAL A 16 -7.71 -5.67 -0.83
C VAL A 16 -6.34 -5.49 -1.48
N SER A 17 -5.36 -5.00 -0.72
CA SER A 17 -4.00 -4.82 -1.23
C SER A 17 -3.41 -6.16 -1.69
N ALA A 18 -3.53 -7.19 -0.86
CA ALA A 18 -3.01 -8.52 -1.20
C ALA A 18 -3.68 -9.05 -2.48
N GLY A 19 -4.99 -8.87 -2.60
CA GLY A 19 -5.74 -9.28 -3.78
C GLY A 19 -5.31 -8.54 -5.03
N LEU A 20 -5.11 -7.21 -4.92
CA LEU A 20 -4.67 -6.39 -6.04
C LEU A 20 -3.26 -6.78 -6.50
N ILE A 21 -2.36 -6.99 -5.54
CA ILE A 21 -0.99 -7.39 -5.85
C ILE A 21 -0.99 -8.78 -6.51
N TYR A 22 -1.72 -9.73 -5.94
CA TYR A 22 -1.82 -11.08 -6.50
C TYR A 22 -2.39 -11.03 -7.92
N PHE A 23 -3.48 -10.31 -8.12
CA PHE A 23 -4.11 -10.19 -9.43
C PHE A 23 -3.13 -9.61 -10.45
N ASN A 24 -2.40 -8.57 -10.05
CA ASN A 24 -1.47 -7.89 -10.94
C ASN A 24 -0.30 -8.81 -11.33
N TRP A 25 0.26 -9.54 -10.36
CA TRP A 25 1.30 -10.52 -10.63
C TRP A 25 0.80 -11.67 -11.50
N HIS A 26 -0.43 -12.13 -11.24
CA HIS A 26 -1.06 -13.19 -12.04
C HIS A 26 -1.23 -12.73 -13.49
N GLN A 27 -1.71 -11.51 -13.67
CA GLN A 27 -1.88 -10.93 -15.01
C GLN A 27 -0.54 -10.85 -15.74
N LEU A 28 0.51 -10.41 -15.04
CA LEU A 28 1.85 -10.35 -15.63
C LEU A 28 2.33 -11.75 -16.05
N ALA A 29 2.12 -12.76 -15.21
CA ALA A 29 2.57 -14.12 -15.49
C ALA A 29 1.81 -14.76 -16.64
N GLN A 30 0.50 -14.50 -16.75
CA GLN A 30 -0.36 -15.13 -17.76
C GLN A 30 -0.41 -14.34 -19.08
N GLU A 31 -0.40 -13.02 -19.01
CA GLU A 31 -0.62 -12.18 -20.19
C GLU A 31 0.61 -11.36 -20.59
N GLY A 32 1.64 -11.35 -19.73
CA GLY A 32 2.82 -10.55 -19.98
C GLY A 32 2.60 -9.05 -19.80
N GLN A 33 1.44 -8.68 -19.27
CA GLN A 33 1.06 -7.29 -19.02
C GLN A 33 0.61 -7.12 -17.59
N TYR A 34 0.76 -5.91 -17.07
CA TYR A 34 0.32 -5.59 -15.72
C TYR A 34 -0.13 -4.14 -15.66
N SER A 35 -0.93 -3.82 -14.63
CA SER A 35 -1.35 -2.44 -14.39
C SER A 35 -0.26 -1.72 -13.60
N LEU A 36 0.31 -0.68 -14.19
CA LEU A 36 1.32 0.15 -13.53
C LEU A 36 0.77 0.79 -12.26
N LYS A 37 -0.49 1.24 -12.32
CA LYS A 37 -1.14 1.85 -11.17
C LYS A 37 -1.27 0.88 -10.01
N LEU A 38 -1.71 -0.36 -10.29
CA LEU A 38 -1.83 -1.38 -9.24
C LEU A 38 -0.48 -1.78 -8.68
N ALA A 39 0.55 -1.84 -9.53
CA ALA A 39 1.90 -2.17 -9.08
C ALA A 39 2.45 -1.13 -8.11
N ALA A 40 2.11 0.15 -8.33
CA ALA A 40 2.57 1.24 -7.47
C ALA A 40 1.68 1.38 -6.22
N PHE A 41 0.35 1.34 -6.39
CA PHE A 41 -0.58 1.66 -5.32
C PHE A 41 -0.97 0.47 -4.46
N GLY A 42 -0.89 -0.77 -4.98
CA GLY A 42 -1.19 -1.95 -4.18
C GLY A 42 -0.38 -2.01 -2.89
N PRO A 43 0.95 -2.00 -2.96
CA PRO A 43 1.78 -1.99 -1.76
C PRO A 43 1.55 -0.77 -0.87
N LEU A 44 1.27 0.40 -1.46
CA LEU A 44 0.97 1.61 -0.70
C LEU A 44 -0.26 1.41 0.18
N ILE A 45 -1.32 0.83 -0.36
CA ILE A 45 -2.54 0.53 0.38
C ILE A 45 -2.23 -0.47 1.50
N GLY A 46 -1.43 -1.50 1.21
CA GLY A 46 -1.06 -2.51 2.19
C GLY A 46 -0.27 -1.93 3.35
N ILE A 47 0.71 -1.07 3.07
CA ILE A 47 1.50 -0.40 4.11
C ILE A 47 0.60 0.47 4.97
N GLY A 48 -0.31 1.24 4.34
CA GLY A 48 -1.28 2.06 5.08
C GLY A 48 -2.18 1.22 5.97
N GLY A 49 -2.63 0.06 5.46
CA GLY A 49 -3.46 -0.87 6.23
C GLY A 49 -2.71 -1.44 7.43
N VAL A 50 -1.46 -1.87 7.26
CA VAL A 50 -0.64 -2.38 8.35
C VAL A 50 -0.42 -1.31 9.41
N PHE A 51 -0.11 -0.08 8.97
CA PHE A 51 0.07 1.03 9.90
C PHE A 51 -1.20 1.31 10.71
N LEU A 52 -2.35 1.33 10.06
CA LEU A 52 -3.63 1.57 10.74
C LEU A 52 -3.97 0.43 11.70
N LEU A 53 -3.61 -0.82 11.35
CA LEU A 53 -3.85 -1.97 12.22
C LEU A 53 -3.03 -1.86 13.51
N LEU A 54 -1.77 -1.43 13.39
CA LEU A 54 -0.87 -1.30 14.54
C LEU A 54 -1.18 -0.04 15.36
N PHE A 55 -1.65 1.01 14.72
CA PHE A 55 -1.91 2.31 15.37
C PHE A 55 -3.33 2.79 15.03
N PRO A 56 -4.36 2.10 15.54
CA PRO A 56 -5.74 2.45 15.17
C PRO A 56 -6.16 3.86 15.57
N ALA A 57 -5.49 4.47 16.54
CA ALA A 57 -5.76 5.85 16.93
C ALA A 57 -5.42 6.85 15.81
N MET A 58 -4.57 6.46 14.87
CA MET A 58 -4.19 7.30 13.74
C MET A 58 -5.18 7.22 12.57
N GLY A 59 -6.32 6.54 12.75
CA GLY A 59 -7.31 6.37 11.69
C GLY A 59 -8.10 7.61 11.34
N GLY A 60 -8.01 8.69 12.14
CA GLY A 60 -8.63 9.97 11.86
C GLY A 60 -7.70 10.87 11.06
N LYS A 61 -8.17 12.08 10.76
CA LYS A 61 -7.33 13.07 10.10
C LYS A 61 -6.19 13.50 11.01
N PRO A 62 -4.95 13.60 10.49
CA PRO A 62 -3.85 14.14 11.29
C PRO A 62 -4.14 15.60 11.70
N THR A 63 -4.07 15.88 12.98
CA THR A 63 -4.35 17.21 13.50
C THR A 63 -3.13 17.91 14.04
N THR A 64 -2.14 17.16 14.52
CA THR A 64 -0.90 17.73 15.05
C THR A 64 0.22 17.62 14.02
N GLY A 65 1.27 18.43 14.19
CA GLY A 65 2.44 18.35 13.32
C GLY A 65 3.11 16.97 13.38
N LYS A 66 3.14 16.36 14.55
CA LYS A 66 3.72 15.03 14.74
C LYS A 66 2.91 13.97 13.97
N GLU A 67 1.58 14.04 14.03
CA GLU A 67 0.73 13.10 13.31
C GLU A 67 0.88 13.25 11.80
N LYS A 68 0.96 14.49 11.32
CA LYS A 68 1.16 14.77 9.90
C LYS A 68 2.51 14.24 9.44
N LEU A 69 3.54 14.37 10.26
CA LEU A 69 4.88 13.86 9.93
C LEU A 69 4.86 12.34 9.86
N ILE A 70 4.22 11.67 10.81
CA ILE A 70 4.10 10.21 10.81
C ILE A 70 3.35 9.73 9.57
N ALA A 71 2.25 10.39 9.22
CA ALA A 71 1.47 10.03 8.04
C ALA A 71 2.31 10.20 6.77
N MET A 72 3.11 11.26 6.68
CA MET A 72 4.00 11.48 5.55
C MET A 72 5.06 10.39 5.44
N ILE A 73 5.66 10.00 6.57
CA ILE A 73 6.66 8.92 6.60
C ILE A 73 6.04 7.61 6.12
N VAL A 74 4.85 7.27 6.59
CA VAL A 74 4.14 6.06 6.16
C VAL A 74 3.85 6.09 4.66
N PHE A 75 3.43 7.24 4.15
CA PHE A 75 3.17 7.41 2.73
C PHE A 75 4.44 7.19 1.90
N VAL A 76 5.56 7.76 2.34
CA VAL A 76 6.85 7.59 1.66
C VAL A 76 7.28 6.12 1.66
N ILE A 77 7.13 5.44 2.80
CA ILE A 77 7.44 4.01 2.90
C ILE A 77 6.58 3.22 1.92
N GLY A 78 5.29 3.56 1.83
CA GLY A 78 4.38 2.91 0.89
C GLY A 78 4.79 3.14 -0.57
N LEU A 79 5.23 4.35 -0.91
CA LEU A 79 5.72 4.63 -2.25
C LEU A 79 6.98 3.83 -2.57
N ILE A 80 7.90 3.73 -1.62
CA ILE A 80 9.11 2.93 -1.78
C ILE A 80 8.74 1.46 -2.00
N ALA A 81 7.81 0.94 -1.20
CA ALA A 81 7.34 -0.43 -1.37
C ALA A 81 6.73 -0.65 -2.75
N GLY A 82 5.96 0.34 -3.24
CA GLY A 82 5.38 0.28 -4.58
C GLY A 82 6.45 0.26 -5.67
N LEU A 83 7.47 1.09 -5.54
CA LEU A 83 8.57 1.11 -6.49
C LEU A 83 9.35 -0.21 -6.49
N ILE A 84 9.56 -0.80 -5.32
CA ILE A 84 10.22 -2.11 -5.21
C ILE A 84 9.37 -3.17 -5.92
N ASN A 85 8.05 -3.16 -5.70
CA ASN A 85 7.16 -4.09 -6.37
C ASN A 85 7.23 -3.95 -7.89
N MET A 86 7.21 -2.71 -8.39
CA MET A 86 7.35 -2.46 -9.82
C MET A 86 8.69 -2.96 -10.37
N TYR A 87 9.76 -2.74 -9.62
CA TYR A 87 11.08 -3.22 -10.02
C TYR A 87 11.11 -4.74 -10.12
N LEU A 88 10.50 -5.43 -9.16
CA LEU A 88 10.44 -6.90 -9.17
C LEU A 88 9.60 -7.42 -10.33
N MET A 89 8.53 -6.71 -10.68
CA MET A 89 7.64 -7.10 -11.79
C MET A 89 8.24 -6.79 -13.16
N ASP A 90 8.91 -5.67 -13.29
CA ASP A 90 9.46 -5.21 -14.57
C ASP A 90 10.78 -4.48 -14.33
N PRO A 91 11.87 -5.23 -14.12
CA PRO A 91 13.19 -4.60 -13.92
C PRO A 91 13.62 -3.74 -15.10
N GLY A 92 13.20 -4.10 -16.30
CA GLY A 92 13.55 -3.35 -17.50
C GLY A 92 12.96 -1.95 -17.54
N PHE A 93 11.87 -1.72 -16.81
CA PHE A 93 11.24 -0.40 -16.73
C PHE A 93 12.20 0.64 -16.16
N PHE A 94 12.97 0.25 -15.14
CA PHE A 94 13.93 1.14 -14.49
C PHE A 94 15.29 1.17 -15.18
N GLY A 95 15.57 0.18 -16.01
CA GLY A 95 16.82 0.08 -16.74
C GLY A 95 16.81 0.71 -18.13
N ARG A 96 15.70 1.29 -18.49
CA ARG A 96 15.55 1.92 -19.83
C ARG A 96 16.13 3.31 -19.92
#